data_62012879f2b2a9f3a55ef1c7f24b0e44
#
_entry.id   62012879f2b2a9f3a55ef1c7f24b0e44
#
_cell.length_a   1.000
_cell.length_b   1.000
_cell.length_c   1.000
_cell.angle_alpha   90.00
_cell.angle_beta   90.00
_cell.angle_gamma   90.00
#
_symmetry.space_group_name_H-M   'P 1'
#
loop_
_entity.id
_entity.type
_entity.pdbx_description
1 polymer ?
#
loop_
_entity_poly.entity_id
_entity_poly.type
_entity_poly.pdbx_seq_one_letter_code
_entity_poly.pdbx_strand_id
1 'polypeptide(L)'
;MVRKLIITVFAFLSAVPAFSHTSQFTAPQAPPALKLMNDNEFAVFLGRLDSALLRSQSQLKKMDVQSLSLDVQEREELVRSHQRCLQSVDYAREEIQKLLQKQTLKLDLFLLIDMNELARNLDSLDQGMVNTVAVSAGSKNKKSLAYAREVLDMDVALATDVSTFQHHFLAFTGVIDATLDQSDRDASLPQIQK
;
A
#
# COMPACT_ATOMS: atom_id res chain seq x y z
N MET A 1 2.51 -5.00 19.43
CA MET A 1 1.69 -3.78 19.65
C MET A 1 1.28 -3.09 18.33
N VAL A 2 1.11 -3.82 17.24
CA VAL A 2 0.88 -3.25 15.87
C VAL A 2 -0.58 -3.42 15.37
N ARG A 3 -1.46 -4.06 16.14
CA ARG A 3 -2.83 -4.41 15.72
C ARG A 3 -3.91 -3.32 15.88
N LYS A 4 -3.60 -2.12 16.38
CA LYS A 4 -4.64 -1.10 16.69
C LYS A 4 -4.71 0.11 15.77
N LEU A 5 -3.83 0.26 14.77
CA LEU A 5 -3.77 1.49 13.95
C LEU A 5 -4.55 1.44 12.62
N ILE A 6 -4.93 0.25 12.15
CA ILE A 6 -5.59 0.11 10.82
C ILE A 6 -7.10 0.40 10.83
N ILE A 7 -7.72 0.51 12.01
CA ILE A 7 -9.20 0.63 12.11
C ILE A 7 -9.71 2.08 12.09
N THR A 8 -8.86 3.08 12.25
CA THR A 8 -9.32 4.46 12.50
C THR A 8 -9.53 5.31 11.23
N VAL A 9 -9.05 4.93 10.07
CA VAL A 9 -9.16 5.74 8.84
C VAL A 9 -10.48 5.52 8.09
N PHE A 10 -11.22 4.44 8.35
CA PHE A 10 -12.50 4.15 7.66
C PHE A 10 -13.76 4.75 8.30
N ALA A 11 -13.64 5.52 9.38
CA ALA A 11 -14.81 5.99 10.16
C ALA A 11 -15.37 7.36 9.76
N PHE A 12 -14.84 8.06 8.75
CA PHE A 12 -15.22 9.45 8.48
C PHE A 12 -16.05 9.70 7.20
N LEU A 13 -16.55 8.66 6.54
CA LEU A 13 -17.38 8.83 5.33
C LEU A 13 -18.76 8.16 5.44
N SER A 14 -19.50 8.43 6.51
CA SER A 14 -20.90 7.98 6.60
C SER A 14 -21.80 9.00 7.26
N ALA A 15 -22.06 10.11 6.55
CA ALA A 15 -23.22 10.98 6.84
C ALA A 15 -24.01 11.15 5.53
N VAL A 16 -24.86 10.17 5.20
CA VAL A 16 -25.92 10.30 4.18
C VAL A 16 -27.25 9.93 4.84
N PRO A 17 -28.33 10.69 4.58
CA PRO A 17 -29.58 10.61 5.33
C PRO A 17 -30.34 9.30 5.09
N ALA A 18 -30.99 8.84 6.15
CA ALA A 18 -31.84 7.67 6.22
C ALA A 18 -32.96 7.69 5.15
N PHE A 19 -32.86 6.80 4.18
CA PHE A 19 -34.04 6.29 3.48
C PHE A 19 -34.34 4.88 3.98
N SER A 20 -35.50 4.77 4.67
CA SER A 20 -36.03 3.50 5.16
C SER A 20 -36.44 2.61 3.99
N HIS A 21 -35.55 1.72 3.58
CA HIS A 21 -35.94 0.53 2.85
C HIS A 21 -35.63 -0.69 3.73
N THR A 22 -36.66 -1.47 4.02
CA THR A 22 -36.58 -2.79 4.63
C THR A 22 -35.69 -3.70 3.77
N SER A 23 -34.39 -3.61 3.99
CA SER A 23 -33.44 -4.53 3.36
C SER A 23 -33.45 -5.83 4.17
N GLN A 24 -33.88 -6.89 3.53
CA GLN A 24 -33.63 -8.26 3.99
C GLN A 24 -32.13 -8.37 4.29
N PHE A 25 -31.81 -8.69 5.54
CA PHE A 25 -30.46 -9.01 5.97
C PHE A 25 -30.01 -10.28 5.23
N THR A 26 -29.44 -10.12 4.07
CA THR A 26 -28.61 -11.16 3.47
C THR A 26 -27.36 -11.26 4.34
N ALA A 27 -27.13 -12.43 4.93
CA ALA A 27 -25.90 -12.69 5.68
C ALA A 27 -24.70 -12.22 4.85
N PRO A 28 -23.70 -11.54 5.48
CA PRO A 28 -22.54 -11.06 4.75
C PRO A 28 -21.91 -12.26 4.04
N GLN A 29 -21.92 -12.23 2.71
CA GLN A 29 -21.24 -13.23 1.90
C GLN A 29 -19.78 -13.19 2.30
N ALA A 30 -19.22 -14.33 2.72
CA ALA A 30 -17.80 -14.44 3.03
C ALA A 30 -17.01 -13.83 1.86
N PRO A 31 -16.02 -12.97 2.15
CA PRO A 31 -15.23 -12.37 1.08
C PRO A 31 -14.67 -13.51 0.20
N PRO A 32 -14.70 -13.35 -1.13
CA PRO A 32 -14.18 -14.37 -2.04
C PRO A 32 -12.75 -14.71 -1.60
N ALA A 33 -12.46 -16.01 -1.48
CA ALA A 33 -11.13 -16.47 -1.11
C ALA A 33 -10.11 -15.79 -2.03
N LEU A 34 -9.17 -15.03 -1.44
CA LEU A 34 -8.14 -14.31 -2.17
C LEU A 34 -7.32 -15.33 -2.95
N LYS A 35 -7.56 -15.41 -4.25
CA LYS A 35 -6.78 -16.25 -5.15
C LYS A 35 -5.43 -15.58 -5.37
N LEU A 36 -4.34 -16.28 -5.05
CA LEU A 36 -3.00 -15.84 -5.42
C LEU A 36 -2.93 -15.67 -6.95
N MET A 37 -2.35 -14.56 -7.37
CA MET A 37 -2.01 -14.37 -8.78
C MET A 37 -0.98 -15.42 -9.19
N ASN A 38 -1.09 -15.93 -10.42
CA ASN A 38 0.02 -16.68 -10.97
C ASN A 38 1.20 -15.76 -11.33
N ASP A 39 2.36 -16.32 -11.60
CA ASP A 39 3.60 -15.57 -11.84
C ASP A 39 3.44 -14.50 -12.93
N ASN A 40 2.75 -14.83 -14.03
CA ASN A 40 2.52 -13.89 -15.13
C ASN A 40 1.55 -12.77 -14.74
N GLU A 41 0.45 -13.10 -14.05
CA GLU A 41 -0.51 -12.10 -13.56
C GLU A 41 0.15 -11.14 -12.58
N PHE A 42 1.00 -11.67 -11.69
CA PHE A 42 1.73 -10.88 -10.71
C PHE A 42 2.78 -9.99 -11.38
N ALA A 43 3.53 -10.50 -12.36
CA ALA A 43 4.49 -9.69 -13.12
C ALA A 43 3.80 -8.55 -13.88
N VAL A 44 2.66 -8.81 -14.51
CA VAL A 44 1.84 -7.76 -15.18
C VAL A 44 1.36 -6.73 -14.18
N PHE A 45 0.89 -7.18 -13.01
CA PHE A 45 0.45 -6.29 -11.94
C PHE A 45 1.60 -5.40 -11.44
N LEU A 46 2.78 -5.97 -11.15
CA LEU A 46 3.97 -5.22 -10.73
C LEU A 46 4.40 -4.19 -11.78
N GLY A 47 4.37 -4.53 -13.07
CA GLY A 47 4.66 -3.60 -14.16
C GLY A 47 3.67 -2.42 -14.23
N ARG A 48 2.39 -2.67 -13.95
CA ARG A 48 1.37 -1.62 -13.85
C ARG A 48 1.60 -0.72 -12.64
N LEU A 49 1.90 -1.32 -11.47
CA LEU A 49 2.22 -0.58 -10.24
C LEU A 49 3.49 0.28 -10.42
N ASP A 50 4.57 -0.26 -11.02
CA ASP A 50 5.78 0.52 -11.34
C ASP A 50 5.45 1.73 -12.22
N SER A 51 4.61 1.54 -13.24
CA SER A 51 4.19 2.62 -14.15
C SER A 51 3.37 3.68 -13.41
N ALA A 52 2.52 3.30 -12.46
CA ALA A 52 1.76 4.23 -11.63
C ALA A 52 2.67 5.02 -10.69
N LEU A 53 3.62 4.36 -10.03
CA LEU A 53 4.63 4.97 -9.17
C LEU A 53 5.52 5.95 -9.95
N LEU A 54 5.93 5.60 -11.17
CA LEU A 54 6.71 6.49 -12.03
C LEU A 54 5.96 7.78 -12.39
N ARG A 55 4.64 7.68 -12.67
CA ARG A 55 3.81 8.86 -12.91
C ARG A 55 3.74 9.74 -11.67
N SER A 56 3.48 9.16 -10.49
CA SER A 56 3.45 9.89 -9.21
C SER A 56 4.79 10.56 -8.91
N GLN A 57 5.92 9.86 -9.11
CA GLN A 57 7.25 10.43 -8.97
C GLN A 57 7.46 11.64 -9.89
N SER A 58 7.06 11.53 -11.16
CA SER A 58 7.20 12.61 -12.12
C SER A 58 6.37 13.84 -11.74
N GLN A 59 5.18 13.63 -11.18
CA GLN A 59 4.33 14.72 -10.68
C GLN A 59 4.94 15.36 -9.43
N LEU A 60 5.32 14.56 -8.44
CA LEU A 60 5.97 15.05 -7.21
C LEU A 60 7.22 15.87 -7.53
N LYS A 61 8.08 15.43 -8.45
CA LYS A 61 9.28 16.20 -8.87
C LYS A 61 8.98 17.55 -9.50
N LYS A 62 7.81 17.74 -10.09
CA LYS A 62 7.38 19.02 -10.70
C LYS A 62 6.79 19.99 -9.68
N MET A 63 6.41 19.50 -8.50
CA MET A 63 5.74 20.31 -7.49
C MET A 63 6.77 21.14 -6.72
N ASP A 64 6.63 22.45 -6.75
CA ASP A 64 7.51 23.38 -6.02
C ASP A 64 6.96 23.67 -4.63
N VAL A 65 7.38 22.83 -3.67
CA VAL A 65 7.00 22.95 -2.25
C VAL A 65 7.55 24.24 -1.62
N GLN A 66 8.70 24.75 -2.11
CA GLN A 66 9.35 25.95 -1.56
C GLN A 66 8.59 27.23 -1.85
N SER A 67 7.81 27.25 -2.93
CA SER A 67 7.01 28.43 -3.32
C SER A 67 5.71 28.58 -2.53
N LEU A 68 5.38 27.63 -1.66
CA LEU A 68 4.14 27.67 -0.86
C LEU A 68 4.28 28.66 0.30
N SER A 69 3.27 29.50 0.47
CA SER A 69 3.22 30.50 1.57
C SER A 69 2.76 29.83 2.85
N LEU A 70 3.68 29.19 3.53
CA LEU A 70 3.52 28.50 4.81
C LEU A 70 4.41 29.18 5.85
N ASP A 71 4.12 29.01 7.13
CA ASP A 71 5.07 29.36 8.17
C ASP A 71 6.32 28.44 8.08
N VAL A 72 7.35 28.76 8.87
CA VAL A 72 8.64 28.05 8.78
C VAL A 72 8.49 26.59 9.17
N GLN A 73 7.75 26.31 10.23
CA GLN A 73 7.58 24.95 10.76
C GLN A 73 6.75 24.09 9.82
N GLU A 74 5.61 24.61 9.34
CA GLU A 74 4.75 23.93 8.36
C GLU A 74 5.52 23.63 7.07
N ARG A 75 6.35 24.58 6.60
CA ARG A 75 7.16 24.38 5.40
C ARG A 75 8.20 23.29 5.58
N GLU A 76 8.91 23.25 6.71
CA GLU A 76 9.88 22.20 6.98
C GLU A 76 9.23 20.82 7.07
N GLU A 77 8.07 20.74 7.70
CA GLU A 77 7.31 19.49 7.79
C GLU A 77 6.84 19.03 6.41
N LEU A 78 6.31 19.95 5.62
CA LEU A 78 5.86 19.66 4.25
C LEU A 78 7.02 19.20 3.36
N VAL A 79 8.17 19.89 3.40
CA VAL A 79 9.37 19.49 2.65
C VAL A 79 9.83 18.09 3.06
N ARG A 80 9.86 17.78 4.36
CA ARG A 80 10.21 16.44 4.85
C ARG A 80 9.24 15.37 4.38
N SER A 81 7.93 15.63 4.45
CA SER A 81 6.90 14.69 3.97
C SER A 81 7.01 14.47 2.46
N HIS A 82 7.19 15.54 1.70
CA HIS A 82 7.38 15.46 0.24
C HIS A 82 8.63 14.67 -0.15
N GLN A 83 9.76 14.91 0.53
CA GLN A 83 10.98 14.13 0.31
C GLN A 83 10.80 12.66 0.66
N ARG A 84 10.06 12.36 1.73
CA ARG A 84 9.71 10.98 2.10
C ARG A 84 8.90 10.31 0.98
N CYS A 85 7.90 10.99 0.42
CA CYS A 85 7.14 10.44 -0.72
C CYS A 85 8.06 10.10 -1.89
N LEU A 86 8.97 10.99 -2.28
CA LEU A 86 9.92 10.74 -3.37
C LEU A 86 10.83 9.55 -3.09
N GLN A 87 11.40 9.46 -1.89
CA GLN A 87 12.27 8.35 -1.49
C GLN A 87 11.50 7.02 -1.45
N SER A 88 10.27 7.01 -0.91
CA SER A 88 9.45 5.80 -0.84
C SER A 88 9.06 5.30 -2.22
N VAL A 89 8.78 6.20 -3.16
CA VAL A 89 8.54 5.82 -4.57
C VAL A 89 9.80 5.20 -5.18
N ASP A 90 10.97 5.81 -4.99
CA ASP A 90 12.23 5.29 -5.53
C ASP A 90 12.50 3.87 -5.00
N TYR A 91 12.42 3.67 -3.67
CA TYR A 91 12.62 2.36 -3.04
C TYR A 91 11.56 1.34 -3.46
N ALA A 92 10.28 1.71 -3.52
CA ALA A 92 9.23 0.80 -3.98
C ALA A 92 9.49 0.32 -5.42
N ARG A 93 9.94 1.20 -6.30
CA ARG A 93 10.28 0.86 -7.68
C ARG A 93 11.52 -0.04 -7.77
N GLU A 94 12.53 0.19 -6.95
CA GLU A 94 13.69 -0.71 -6.86
C GLU A 94 13.28 -2.13 -6.45
N GLU A 95 12.40 -2.27 -5.44
CA GLU A 95 11.90 -3.58 -5.02
C GLU A 95 11.06 -4.26 -6.11
N ILE A 96 10.20 -3.50 -6.81
CA ILE A 96 9.46 -4.03 -7.97
C ILE A 96 10.42 -4.55 -9.04
N GLN A 97 11.49 -3.84 -9.35
CA GLN A 97 12.47 -4.30 -10.35
C GLN A 97 13.19 -5.58 -9.90
N LYS A 98 13.52 -5.71 -8.61
CA LYS A 98 14.06 -6.97 -8.05
C LYS A 98 13.08 -8.13 -8.23
N LEU A 99 11.81 -7.91 -7.90
CA LEU A 99 10.76 -8.93 -8.06
C LEU A 99 10.56 -9.33 -9.53
N LEU A 100 10.56 -8.36 -10.45
CA LEU A 100 10.42 -8.62 -11.90
C LEU A 100 11.62 -9.36 -12.53
N GLN A 101 12.81 -9.24 -11.93
CA GLN A 101 14.00 -9.97 -12.40
C GLN A 101 14.00 -11.45 -11.98
N LYS A 102 13.16 -11.86 -11.05
CA LYS A 102 13.05 -13.27 -10.65
C LYS A 102 12.39 -14.07 -11.76
N GLN A 103 13.07 -15.09 -12.24
CA GLN A 103 12.56 -15.95 -13.33
C GLN A 103 11.35 -16.79 -12.92
N THR A 104 11.26 -17.10 -11.64
CA THR A 104 10.12 -17.80 -11.02
C THR A 104 9.87 -17.22 -9.64
N LEU A 105 8.61 -16.96 -9.33
CA LEU A 105 8.18 -16.55 -8.00
C LEU A 105 8.00 -17.81 -7.13
N LYS A 106 9.13 -18.50 -6.86
CA LYS A 106 9.07 -19.63 -5.92
C LYS A 106 8.69 -19.12 -4.55
N LEU A 107 7.77 -19.84 -3.90
CA LEU A 107 7.39 -19.63 -2.51
C LEU A 107 8.60 -19.89 -1.62
N ASP A 108 9.39 -18.87 -1.34
CA ASP A 108 10.57 -18.95 -0.50
C ASP A 108 10.72 -17.71 0.39
N LEU A 109 11.59 -17.81 1.37
CA LEU A 109 11.84 -16.74 2.34
C LEU A 109 12.36 -15.45 1.67
N PHE A 110 13.14 -15.57 0.60
CA PHE A 110 13.70 -14.40 -0.09
C PHE A 110 12.62 -13.61 -0.82
N LEU A 111 11.67 -14.31 -1.45
CA LEU A 111 10.51 -13.64 -2.05
C LEU A 111 9.67 -12.94 -0.99
N LEU A 112 9.46 -13.57 0.17
CA LEU A 112 8.75 -12.96 1.29
C LEU A 112 9.45 -11.69 1.79
N ILE A 113 10.78 -11.69 1.88
CA ILE A 113 11.56 -10.51 2.29
C ILE A 113 11.37 -9.37 1.29
N ASP A 114 11.53 -9.63 -0.02
CA ASP A 114 11.39 -8.60 -1.05
C ASP A 114 9.96 -8.04 -1.11
N MET A 115 8.95 -8.90 -0.99
CA MET A 115 7.55 -8.46 -0.92
C MET A 115 7.26 -7.64 0.33
N ASN A 116 7.86 -7.98 1.48
CA ASN A 116 7.71 -7.21 2.72
C ASN A 116 8.39 -5.83 2.62
N GLU A 117 9.57 -5.75 1.99
CA GLU A 117 10.22 -4.45 1.73
C GLU A 117 9.38 -3.57 0.80
N LEU A 118 8.80 -4.14 -0.25
CA LEU A 118 7.88 -3.41 -1.12
C LEU A 118 6.64 -2.93 -0.33
N ALA A 119 6.04 -3.80 0.50
CA ALA A 119 4.90 -3.43 1.34
C ALA A 119 5.22 -2.23 2.25
N ARG A 120 6.39 -2.25 2.90
CA ARG A 120 6.84 -1.17 3.80
C ARG A 120 7.06 0.15 3.05
N ASN A 121 7.62 0.09 1.84
CA ASN A 121 7.85 1.28 1.03
C ASN A 121 6.54 1.89 0.52
N LEU A 122 5.55 1.06 0.16
CA LEU A 122 4.22 1.52 -0.23
C LEU A 122 3.46 2.14 0.96
N ASP A 123 3.54 1.54 2.15
CA ASP A 123 2.94 2.09 3.38
C ASP A 123 3.61 3.42 3.77
N SER A 124 4.92 3.52 3.64
CA SER A 124 5.66 4.78 3.89
C SER A 124 5.28 5.87 2.89
N LEU A 125 5.00 5.52 1.64
CA LEU A 125 4.51 6.44 0.61
C LEU A 125 3.12 6.97 0.96
N ASP A 126 2.18 6.09 1.29
CA ASP A 126 0.82 6.44 1.72
C ASP A 126 0.86 7.40 2.92
N GLN A 127 1.60 7.06 3.97
CA GLN A 127 1.80 7.93 5.14
C GLN A 127 2.39 9.29 4.78
N GLY A 128 3.36 9.33 3.86
CA GLY A 128 3.97 10.55 3.36
C GLY A 128 2.95 11.42 2.61
N MET A 129 2.12 10.82 1.76
CA MET A 129 1.06 11.53 1.02
C MET A 129 -0.02 12.08 1.96
N VAL A 130 -0.51 11.28 2.89
CA VAL A 130 -1.50 11.70 3.91
C VAL A 130 -0.98 12.88 4.74
N ASN A 131 0.27 12.82 5.22
CA ASN A 131 0.87 13.92 5.96
C ASN A 131 1.03 15.18 5.09
N THR A 132 1.45 15.00 3.84
CA THR A 132 1.58 16.11 2.88
C THR A 132 0.24 16.81 2.64
N VAL A 133 -0.83 16.05 2.46
CA VAL A 133 -2.20 16.57 2.31
C VAL A 133 -2.63 17.30 3.59
N ALA A 134 -2.41 16.70 4.76
CA ALA A 134 -2.83 17.28 6.04
C ALA A 134 -2.17 18.65 6.30
N VAL A 135 -0.84 18.75 6.14
CA VAL A 135 -0.10 20.00 6.33
C VAL A 135 -0.52 21.05 5.30
N SER A 136 -0.65 20.66 4.02
CA SER A 136 -1.01 21.60 2.95
C SER A 136 -2.46 22.08 3.05
N ALA A 137 -3.39 21.22 3.44
CA ALA A 137 -4.81 21.55 3.60
C ALA A 137 -5.09 22.44 4.83
N GLY A 138 -4.25 22.36 5.86
CA GLY A 138 -4.31 23.25 7.03
C GLY A 138 -4.04 24.71 6.70
N SER A 139 -3.31 24.97 5.61
CA SER A 139 -3.02 26.32 5.14
C SER A 139 -4.23 26.95 4.43
N LYS A 140 -4.48 28.24 4.71
CA LYS A 140 -5.52 29.03 4.02
C LYS A 140 -5.10 29.51 2.61
N ASN A 141 -3.89 29.20 2.19
CA ASN A 141 -3.35 29.62 0.90
C ASN A 141 -3.89 28.76 -0.24
N LYS A 142 -4.39 29.42 -1.32
CA LYS A 142 -4.92 28.72 -2.51
C LYS A 142 -3.90 27.78 -3.18
N LYS A 143 -2.62 28.15 -3.21
CA LYS A 143 -1.57 27.30 -3.79
C LYS A 143 -1.35 26.04 -2.95
N SER A 144 -1.35 26.17 -1.62
CA SER A 144 -1.22 25.01 -0.70
C SER A 144 -2.41 24.08 -0.83
N LEU A 145 -3.62 24.61 -0.97
CA LEU A 145 -4.83 23.81 -1.21
C LEU A 145 -4.80 23.10 -2.58
N ALA A 146 -4.29 23.76 -3.62
CA ALA A 146 -4.11 23.12 -4.93
C ALA A 146 -3.10 21.98 -4.83
N TYR A 147 -1.97 22.22 -4.15
CA TYR A 147 -0.96 21.20 -3.88
C TYR A 147 -1.55 19.99 -3.11
N ALA A 148 -2.33 20.26 -2.04
CA ALA A 148 -2.99 19.19 -1.29
C ALA A 148 -3.90 18.32 -2.17
N ARG A 149 -4.64 18.94 -3.10
CA ARG A 149 -5.51 18.23 -4.04
C ARG A 149 -4.73 17.35 -5.00
N GLU A 150 -3.65 17.88 -5.58
CA GLU A 150 -2.80 17.11 -6.50
C GLU A 150 -2.17 15.88 -5.81
N VAL A 151 -1.72 16.01 -4.54
CA VAL A 151 -1.20 14.88 -3.79
C VAL A 151 -2.31 13.88 -3.44
N LEU A 152 -3.49 14.37 -3.05
CA LEU A 152 -4.65 13.51 -2.77
C LEU A 152 -5.10 12.73 -4.02
N ASP A 153 -5.12 13.37 -5.19
CA ASP A 153 -5.49 12.71 -6.45
C ASP A 153 -4.48 11.60 -6.80
N MET A 154 -3.18 11.81 -6.54
CA MET A 154 -2.15 10.78 -6.71
C MET A 154 -2.35 9.62 -5.74
N ASP A 155 -2.63 9.90 -4.47
CA ASP A 155 -2.90 8.91 -3.44
C ASP A 155 -4.10 8.03 -3.79
N VAL A 156 -5.22 8.66 -4.16
CA VAL A 156 -6.43 7.95 -4.61
C VAL A 156 -6.16 7.09 -5.85
N ALA A 157 -5.35 7.56 -6.79
CA ALA A 157 -5.02 6.80 -7.99
C ALA A 157 -4.16 5.56 -7.68
N LEU A 158 -3.32 5.61 -6.65
CA LEU A 158 -2.48 4.49 -6.21
C LEU A 158 -3.21 3.53 -5.26
N ALA A 159 -4.19 4.01 -4.50
CA ALA A 159 -4.82 3.27 -3.41
C ALA A 159 -5.33 1.87 -3.81
N THR A 160 -5.92 1.73 -5.01
CA THR A 160 -6.39 0.43 -5.50
C THR A 160 -5.25 -0.54 -5.77
N ASP A 161 -4.16 -0.06 -6.38
CA ASP A 161 -3.01 -0.91 -6.70
C ASP A 161 -2.24 -1.29 -5.42
N VAL A 162 -2.07 -0.35 -4.49
CA VAL A 162 -1.46 -0.60 -3.17
C VAL A 162 -2.29 -1.61 -2.37
N SER A 163 -3.60 -1.43 -2.30
CA SER A 163 -4.51 -2.37 -1.64
C SER A 163 -4.46 -3.77 -2.29
N THR A 164 -4.42 -3.86 -3.61
CA THR A 164 -4.29 -5.13 -4.34
C THR A 164 -2.98 -5.83 -3.99
N PHE A 165 -1.87 -5.09 -3.93
CA PHE A 165 -0.59 -5.66 -3.52
C PHE A 165 -0.63 -6.16 -2.07
N GLN A 166 -1.16 -5.36 -1.14
CA GLN A 166 -1.27 -5.74 0.27
C GLN A 166 -2.10 -7.03 0.45
N HIS A 167 -3.23 -7.14 -0.25
CA HIS A 167 -4.04 -8.36 -0.22
C HIS A 167 -3.29 -9.57 -0.77
N HIS A 168 -2.55 -9.40 -1.88
CA HIS A 168 -1.74 -10.49 -2.44
C HIS A 168 -0.62 -10.90 -1.49
N PHE A 169 0.05 -9.94 -0.87
CA PHE A 169 1.09 -10.18 0.14
C PHE A 169 0.56 -10.95 1.35
N LEU A 170 -0.61 -10.56 1.89
CA LEU A 170 -1.25 -11.27 3.00
C LEU A 170 -1.65 -12.71 2.63
N ALA A 171 -2.19 -12.91 1.42
CA ALA A 171 -2.51 -14.25 0.94
C ALA A 171 -1.25 -15.12 0.78
N PHE A 172 -0.16 -14.52 0.29
CA PHE A 172 1.14 -15.19 0.14
C PHE A 172 1.74 -15.60 1.49
N THR A 173 1.73 -14.72 2.50
CA THR A 173 2.19 -15.05 3.86
C THR A 173 1.36 -16.17 4.47
N GLY A 174 0.04 -16.16 4.31
CA GLY A 174 -0.85 -17.23 4.78
C GLY A 174 -0.54 -18.60 4.16
N VAL A 175 -0.15 -18.63 2.89
CA VAL A 175 0.29 -19.89 2.23
C VAL A 175 1.62 -20.38 2.79
N ILE A 176 2.59 -19.49 3.05
CA ILE A 176 3.87 -19.87 3.66
C ILE A 176 3.65 -20.44 5.06
N ASP A 177 2.87 -19.77 5.90
CA ASP A 177 2.59 -20.22 7.27
C ASP A 177 1.93 -21.61 7.28
N ALA A 178 0.95 -21.84 6.41
CA ALA A 178 0.31 -23.14 6.27
C ALA A 178 1.29 -24.25 5.82
N THR A 179 2.25 -23.90 4.94
CA THR A 179 3.26 -24.85 4.44
C THR A 179 4.27 -25.20 5.54
N LEU A 180 4.69 -24.23 6.35
CA LEU A 180 5.59 -24.45 7.49
C LEU A 180 4.92 -25.31 8.56
N ASP A 181 3.67 -25.03 8.93
CA ASP A 181 2.89 -25.82 9.87
C ASP A 181 2.74 -27.28 9.43
N GLN A 182 2.59 -27.53 8.13
CA GLN A 182 2.50 -28.88 7.60
C GLN A 182 3.84 -29.60 7.64
N SER A 183 4.93 -28.91 7.32
CA SER A 183 6.29 -29.46 7.41
C SER A 183 6.65 -29.86 8.84
N ASP A 184 6.30 -29.05 9.83
CA ASP A 184 6.54 -29.35 11.25
C ASP A 184 5.71 -30.53 11.74
N ARG A 185 4.47 -30.71 11.25
CA ARG A 185 3.63 -31.88 11.53
C ARG A 185 4.23 -33.16 10.92
N ASP A 186 4.67 -33.09 9.67
CA ASP A 186 5.28 -34.22 8.97
C ASP A 186 6.61 -34.64 9.60
N ALA A 187 7.40 -33.67 10.10
CA ALA A 187 8.65 -33.93 10.82
C ALA A 187 8.42 -34.54 12.20
N SER A 188 7.27 -34.30 12.83
CA SER A 188 6.93 -34.83 14.17
C SER A 188 6.26 -36.21 14.16
N LEU A 189 5.90 -36.72 12.96
CA LEU A 189 5.36 -38.07 12.84
C LEU A 189 6.49 -39.12 13.01
N PRO A 190 6.38 -40.10 13.93
CA PRO A 190 7.37 -41.16 14.09
C PRO A 190 7.47 -41.93 12.76
N GLN A 191 8.68 -42.00 12.21
CA GLN A 191 8.93 -42.88 11.08
C GLN A 191 8.68 -44.33 11.51
N ILE A 192 7.52 -44.85 11.14
CA ILE A 192 7.25 -46.28 11.31
C ILE A 192 8.13 -47.01 10.31
N GLN A 193 9.31 -47.44 10.79
CA GLN A 193 10.17 -48.34 10.03
C GLN A 193 9.39 -49.66 9.81
N LYS A 194 9.14 -49.96 8.55
CA LYS A 194 8.64 -51.25 8.10
C LYS A 194 9.78 -52.24 7.99
#